data_c79b021eee8413847ea74e9e9dc25fb0
#
_entry.id   c79b021eee8413847ea74e9e9dc25fb0
#
_cell.length_a   1.000
_cell.length_b   1.000
_cell.length_c   1.000
_cell.angle_alpha   90.00
_cell.angle_beta   90.00
_cell.angle_gamma   90.00
#
_symmetry.space_group_name_H-M   'P 1'
#
loop_
_entity.id
_entity.type
_entity.pdbx_description
1 polymer ?
#
loop_
_entity_poly.entity_id
_entity_poly.type
_entity_poly.pdbx_seq_one_letter_code
_entity_poly.pdbx_strand_id
1 'polypeptide(L)'
;MMIGFYNGVSGVKTAEFGHSTIGNDISNINTVGYKSSTAEFKSLFYSTLAGASSSPVNSQIGLGSTKMATSLNFTQGNLQTTDNVFDMAIDGDGFFGLIGNNGEQYFTRNGEFTKDSDGNLVNRSGMYLLG
;
A
#
# COMPACT_ATOMS: atom_id res chain seq x y z
N MET A 1 -27.40 10.53 21.25
CA MET A 1 -26.13 10.87 21.91
C MET A 1 -25.08 9.78 21.74
N MET A 2 -25.38 8.54 22.08
CA MET A 2 -24.44 7.41 21.93
C MET A 2 -24.04 7.14 20.49
N ILE A 3 -24.97 7.21 19.53
CA ILE A 3 -24.70 7.00 18.09
C ILE A 3 -23.74 8.05 17.54
N GLY A 4 -23.92 9.32 17.90
CA GLY A 4 -23.01 10.39 17.48
C GLY A 4 -21.60 10.24 18.04
N PHE A 5 -21.46 9.75 19.27
CA PHE A 5 -20.18 9.44 19.87
C PHE A 5 -19.45 8.30 19.13
N TYR A 6 -20.14 7.20 18.85
CA TYR A 6 -19.56 6.08 18.09
C TYR A 6 -19.20 6.47 16.67
N ASN A 7 -20.00 7.30 16.01
CA ASN A 7 -19.68 7.84 14.69
C ASN A 7 -18.41 8.69 14.73
N GLY A 8 -18.26 9.51 15.77
CA GLY A 8 -17.05 10.30 15.99
C GLY A 8 -15.80 9.42 16.20
N VAL A 9 -15.91 8.37 17.02
CA VAL A 9 -14.83 7.42 17.27
C VAL A 9 -14.45 6.68 15.98
N SER A 10 -15.42 6.22 15.20
CA SER A 10 -15.15 5.55 13.92
C SER A 10 -14.46 6.48 12.92
N GLY A 11 -14.86 7.75 12.86
CA GLY A 11 -14.24 8.76 12.02
C GLY A 11 -12.78 9.03 12.41
N VAL A 12 -12.50 9.13 13.70
CA VAL A 12 -11.13 9.31 14.22
C VAL A 12 -10.25 8.09 13.88
N LYS A 13 -10.76 6.88 14.06
CA LYS A 13 -10.01 5.65 13.72
C LYS A 13 -9.71 5.55 12.24
N THR A 14 -10.63 5.91 11.37
CA THR A 14 -10.37 5.92 9.92
C THR A 14 -9.37 6.98 9.51
N ALA A 15 -9.41 8.16 10.12
CA ALA A 15 -8.43 9.22 9.93
C ALA A 15 -7.03 8.79 10.40
N GLU A 16 -6.94 8.14 11.56
CA GLU A 16 -5.69 7.59 12.09
C GLU A 16 -5.08 6.55 11.15
N PHE A 17 -5.90 5.67 10.59
CA PHE A 17 -5.46 4.70 9.58
C PHE A 17 -4.93 5.38 8.32
N GLY A 18 -5.60 6.42 7.82
CA GLY A 18 -5.13 7.23 6.70
C GLY A 18 -3.79 7.91 7.00
N HIS A 19 -3.63 8.51 8.16
CA HIS A 19 -2.37 9.11 8.61
C HIS A 19 -1.24 8.08 8.74
N SER A 20 -1.52 6.90 9.26
CA SER A 20 -0.55 5.82 9.37
C SER A 20 -0.06 5.37 7.99
N THR A 21 -0.95 5.24 7.02
CA THR A 21 -0.60 4.89 5.63
C THR A 21 0.29 5.95 5.00
N ILE A 22 -0.08 7.23 5.11
CA ILE A 22 0.69 8.36 4.58
C ILE A 22 2.05 8.45 5.30
N GLY A 23 2.10 8.26 6.62
CA GLY A 23 3.33 8.27 7.40
C GLY A 23 4.31 7.19 6.94
N ASN A 24 3.82 6.00 6.63
CA ASN A 24 4.63 4.93 6.06
C ASN A 24 5.17 5.29 4.67
N ASP A 25 4.35 5.89 3.81
CA ASP A 25 4.77 6.34 2.49
C ASP A 25 5.85 7.43 2.58
N ILE A 26 5.71 8.39 3.48
CA ILE A 26 6.70 9.45 3.72
C ILE A 26 8.01 8.86 4.27
N SER A 27 7.94 7.90 5.17
CA SER A 27 9.12 7.22 5.72
C SER A 27 9.95 6.50 4.65
N ASN A 28 9.31 6.09 3.56
CA ASN A 28 9.93 5.35 2.46
C ASN A 28 10.15 6.19 1.20
N ILE A 29 10.14 7.52 1.32
CA ILE A 29 10.28 8.43 0.15
C ILE A 29 11.60 8.22 -0.61
N ASN A 30 12.66 7.80 0.07
CA ASN A 30 13.96 7.50 -0.52
C ASN A 30 14.21 5.99 -0.70
N THR A 31 13.21 5.15 -0.46
CA THR A 31 13.33 3.71 -0.65
C THR A 31 13.19 3.37 -2.13
N VAL A 32 14.22 2.74 -2.70
CA VAL A 32 14.24 2.35 -4.12
C VAL A 32 13.21 1.24 -4.34
N GLY A 33 12.40 1.41 -5.38
CA GLY A 33 11.36 0.44 -5.74
C GLY A 33 10.15 0.41 -4.80
N TYR A 34 10.01 1.39 -3.90
CA TYR A 34 8.86 1.50 -3.03
C TYR A 34 7.58 1.80 -3.82
N LYS A 35 6.51 1.13 -3.46
CA LYS A 35 5.17 1.39 -3.98
C LYS A 35 4.28 1.91 -2.86
N SER A 36 3.74 3.10 -3.04
CA SER A 36 2.85 3.73 -2.08
C SER A 36 1.54 2.97 -1.93
N SER A 37 0.91 3.12 -0.79
CA SER A 37 -0.38 2.50 -0.50
C SER A 37 -1.46 3.56 -0.38
N THR A 38 -2.61 3.30 -0.97
CA THR A 38 -3.79 4.13 -0.80
C THR A 38 -4.74 3.47 0.18
N ALA A 39 -5.13 4.20 1.23
CA ALA A 39 -6.12 3.73 2.18
C ALA A 39 -7.52 3.79 1.55
N GLU A 40 -8.23 2.67 1.60
CA GLU A 40 -9.60 2.56 1.13
C GLU A 40 -10.55 2.48 2.32
N PHE A 41 -11.62 3.24 2.25
CA PHE A 41 -12.63 3.34 3.29
C PHE A 41 -14.00 2.98 2.74
N LYS A 42 -14.86 2.50 3.63
CA LYS A 42 -16.28 2.28 3.32
C LYS A 42 -17.14 2.90 4.40
N SER A 43 -18.30 3.39 4.02
CA SER A 43 -19.32 3.81 4.96
C SER A 43 -19.92 2.60 5.66
N LEU A 44 -20.15 2.73 6.97
CA LEU A 44 -20.98 1.80 7.69
C LEU A 44 -22.46 1.98 7.27
N PHE A 45 -23.26 0.97 7.56
CA PHE A 45 -24.68 0.99 7.19
C PHE A 45 -25.41 2.22 7.73
N TYR A 46 -26.33 2.74 6.95
CA TYR A 46 -27.26 3.74 7.44
C TYR A 46 -28.33 3.08 8.30
N SER A 47 -28.65 3.71 9.42
CA SER A 47 -29.81 3.35 10.21
C SER A 47 -30.98 4.21 9.76
N THR A 48 -32.05 3.57 9.36
CA THR A 48 -33.31 4.28 9.12
C THR A 48 -33.95 4.59 10.46
N LEU A 49 -34.17 5.87 10.75
CA LEU A 49 -34.92 6.25 11.94
C LEU A 49 -36.34 5.70 11.81
N ALA A 50 -36.61 4.67 12.61
CA ALA A 50 -37.86 3.98 12.60
C ALA A 50 -39.02 4.92 12.94
N GLY A 51 -39.83 5.13 12.01
CA GLY A 51 -41.15 5.68 12.14
C GLY A 51 -41.92 5.25 10.94
N ALA A 52 -42.72 4.28 11.10
CA ALA A 52 -43.74 3.89 10.13
C ALA A 52 -44.73 5.02 9.93
N SER A 53 -44.31 6.15 9.48
CA SER A 53 -45.15 7.18 9.00
C SER A 53 -44.83 7.43 7.54
N SER A 54 -45.88 7.48 6.78
CA SER A 54 -45.99 7.72 5.35
C SER A 54 -45.35 9.07 4.90
N SER A 55 -44.17 9.38 5.39
CA SER A 55 -43.41 10.55 4.95
C SER A 55 -42.45 10.12 3.85
N PRO A 56 -42.43 10.78 2.70
CA PRO A 56 -41.60 10.42 1.57
C PRO A 56 -40.12 10.72 1.77
N VAL A 57 -39.72 11.20 2.93
CA VAL A 57 -38.32 11.50 3.27
C VAL A 57 -37.85 10.48 4.29
N ASN A 58 -37.16 9.47 3.87
CA ASN A 58 -36.48 8.55 4.77
C ASN A 58 -35.34 9.29 5.47
N SER A 59 -35.51 9.61 6.74
CA SER A 59 -34.43 10.11 7.57
C SER A 59 -33.43 8.97 7.85
N GLN A 60 -32.29 9.04 7.23
CA GLN A 60 -31.20 8.08 7.44
C GLN A 60 -30.10 8.74 8.27
N ILE A 61 -29.58 8.00 9.22
CA ILE A 61 -28.39 8.41 9.98
C ILE A 61 -27.25 7.50 9.57
N GLY A 62 -26.16 8.10 9.13
CA GLY A 62 -24.91 7.37 8.87
C GLY A 62 -24.31 6.83 10.16
N LEU A 63 -23.85 5.58 10.16
CA LEU A 63 -23.20 4.94 11.30
C LEU A 63 -21.67 5.11 11.29
N GLY A 64 -21.16 6.05 10.51
CA GLY A 64 -19.73 6.34 10.39
C GLY A 64 -19.06 5.59 9.26
N SER A 65 -17.77 5.45 9.35
CA SER A 65 -16.93 4.81 8.33
C SER A 65 -15.95 3.82 8.97
N THR A 66 -15.46 2.90 8.20
CA THR A 66 -14.43 1.95 8.63
C THR A 66 -13.37 1.78 7.54
N LYS A 67 -12.17 1.42 7.95
CA LYS A 67 -11.13 1.05 7.00
C LYS A 67 -11.55 -0.24 6.26
N MET A 68 -11.31 -0.29 4.97
CA MET A 68 -11.56 -1.45 4.14
C MET A 68 -10.27 -2.21 3.88
N ALA A 69 -9.32 -1.55 3.22
CA ALA A 69 -8.06 -2.15 2.81
C ALA A 69 -7.05 -1.06 2.45
N THR A 70 -5.83 -1.47 2.17
CA THR A 70 -4.88 -0.66 1.41
C THR A 70 -4.69 -1.28 0.03
N SER A 71 -4.69 -0.45 -0.99
CA SER A 71 -4.32 -0.85 -2.33
C SER A 71 -2.95 -0.29 -2.68
N LEU A 72 -2.09 -1.11 -3.27
CA LEU A 72 -0.77 -0.68 -3.73
C LEU A 72 -0.89 0.08 -5.05
N ASN A 73 -0.19 1.19 -5.12
CA ASN A 73 -0.07 1.97 -6.35
C ASN A 73 1.14 1.49 -7.15
N PHE A 74 0.90 0.87 -8.31
CA PHE A 74 1.95 0.36 -9.19
C PHE A 74 2.37 1.34 -10.28
N THR A 75 2.00 2.60 -10.19
CA THR A 75 2.43 3.64 -11.15
C THR A 75 3.95 3.69 -11.22
N GLN A 76 4.49 3.83 -12.45
CA GLN A 76 5.91 3.97 -12.70
C GLN A 76 6.47 5.20 -11.97
N GLY A 77 7.53 5.00 -11.20
CA GLY A 77 8.30 6.08 -10.57
C GLY A 77 9.35 6.66 -11.51
N ASN A 78 9.99 7.72 -11.07
CA ASN A 78 11.09 8.32 -11.80
C ASN A 78 12.31 7.38 -11.83
N LEU A 79 12.93 7.29 -12.99
CA LEU A 79 14.20 6.60 -13.16
C LEU A 79 15.34 7.51 -12.74
N GLN A 80 16.23 7.00 -11.92
CA GLN A 80 17.42 7.71 -11.46
C GLN A 80 18.67 6.99 -11.94
N THR A 81 19.62 7.76 -12.50
CA THR A 81 20.91 7.24 -12.92
C THR A 81 21.82 7.10 -11.70
N THR A 82 22.55 5.98 -11.63
CA THR A 82 23.56 5.71 -10.62
C THR A 82 24.90 5.39 -11.28
N ASP A 83 25.98 5.42 -10.49
CA ASP A 83 27.33 5.10 -10.97
C ASP A 83 27.66 3.60 -10.91
N ASN A 84 26.75 2.78 -10.42
CA ASN A 84 26.95 1.34 -10.29
C ASN A 84 26.50 0.64 -11.59
N VAL A 85 27.40 -0.12 -12.18
CA VAL A 85 27.19 -0.80 -13.49
C VAL A 85 26.09 -1.87 -13.41
N PHE A 86 25.83 -2.42 -12.21
CA PHE A 86 24.87 -3.50 -12.03
C PHE A 86 23.50 -3.03 -11.56
N ASP A 87 23.33 -1.72 -11.40
CA ASP A 87 22.01 -1.17 -11.09
C ASP A 87 21.13 -1.19 -12.34
N MET A 88 19.95 -1.75 -12.19
CA MET A 88 18.99 -1.89 -13.27
C MET A 88 17.63 -1.34 -12.86
N ALA A 89 16.92 -0.77 -13.82
CA ALA A 89 15.55 -0.34 -13.63
C ALA A 89 14.66 -0.90 -14.73
N ILE A 90 13.42 -1.23 -14.39
CA ILE A 90 12.41 -1.62 -15.35
C ILE A 90 11.63 -0.37 -15.74
N ASP A 91 11.60 -0.07 -17.03
CA ASP A 91 10.73 0.97 -17.57
C ASP A 91 9.44 0.31 -18.05
N GLY A 92 8.34 0.59 -17.36
CA GLY A 92 7.06 -0.05 -17.58
C GLY A 92 6.65 -1.02 -16.47
N ASP A 93 5.76 -1.95 -16.78
CA ASP A 93 5.24 -2.93 -15.85
C ASP A 93 6.18 -4.12 -15.69
N GLY A 94 6.25 -4.66 -14.49
CA GLY A 94 6.99 -5.87 -14.18
C GLY A 94 7.81 -5.80 -12.90
N PHE A 95 8.43 -6.91 -12.56
CA PHE A 95 9.27 -7.07 -11.37
C PHE A 95 10.50 -7.91 -11.73
N PHE A 96 11.58 -7.72 -10.99
CA PHE A 96 12.71 -8.62 -11.02
C PHE A 96 12.39 -9.90 -10.26
N GLY A 97 12.64 -11.05 -10.87
CA GLY A 97 12.53 -12.34 -10.20
C GLY A 97 13.80 -12.63 -9.40
N LEU A 98 13.65 -13.02 -8.16
CA LEU A 98 14.74 -13.41 -7.27
C LEU A 98 14.53 -14.85 -6.79
N ILE A 99 15.63 -15.54 -6.54
CA ILE A 99 15.61 -16.83 -5.88
C ILE A 99 16.41 -16.77 -4.59
N GLY A 100 15.79 -17.23 -3.51
CA GLY A 100 16.44 -17.34 -2.21
C GLY A 100 17.29 -18.62 -2.11
N ASN A 101 18.15 -18.70 -1.10
CA ASN A 101 18.99 -19.87 -0.82
C ASN A 101 18.19 -21.15 -0.54
N ASN A 102 16.93 -21.01 -0.15
CA ASN A 102 15.98 -22.11 0.09
C ASN A 102 15.21 -22.54 -1.17
N GLY A 103 15.48 -21.91 -2.31
CA GLY A 103 14.80 -22.19 -3.58
C GLY A 103 13.45 -21.48 -3.76
N GLU A 104 13.05 -20.62 -2.83
CA GLU A 104 11.82 -19.83 -2.97
C GLU A 104 12.03 -18.66 -3.92
N GLN A 105 10.99 -18.37 -4.70
CA GLN A 105 10.98 -17.26 -5.63
C GLN A 105 10.35 -16.03 -4.99
N TYR A 106 10.99 -14.89 -5.20
CA TYR A 106 10.53 -13.58 -4.76
C TYR A 106 10.52 -12.60 -5.93
N PHE A 107 9.75 -11.55 -5.79
CA PHE A 107 9.67 -10.49 -6.78
C PHE A 107 10.00 -9.15 -6.14
N THR A 108 10.81 -8.35 -6.82
CA THR A 108 11.18 -7.01 -6.36
C THR A 108 11.17 -6.01 -7.50
N ARG A 109 10.92 -4.76 -7.17
CA ARG A 109 11.10 -3.65 -8.10
C ARG A 109 12.46 -2.96 -7.91
N ASN A 110 13.15 -3.23 -6.79
CA ASN A 110 14.46 -2.69 -6.51
C ASN A 110 15.51 -3.37 -7.39
N GLY A 111 16.18 -2.60 -8.21
CA GLY A 111 17.18 -3.04 -9.17
C GLY A 111 18.63 -2.84 -8.70
N GLU A 112 18.86 -2.62 -7.40
CA GLU A 112 20.21 -2.52 -6.84
C GLU A 112 20.83 -3.91 -6.67
N PHE A 113 21.67 -4.30 -7.61
CA PHE A 113 22.37 -5.59 -7.60
C PHE A 113 23.86 -5.40 -7.49
N THR A 114 24.53 -6.39 -6.92
CA THR A 114 25.98 -6.51 -6.89
C THR A 114 26.41 -7.85 -7.45
N LYS A 115 27.60 -7.91 -7.99
CA LYS A 115 28.18 -9.15 -8.49
C LYS A 115 28.88 -9.89 -7.36
N ASP A 116 28.50 -11.15 -7.15
CA ASP A 116 29.14 -12.06 -6.21
C ASP A 116 30.48 -12.60 -6.76
N SER A 117 31.28 -13.22 -5.88
CA SER A 117 32.52 -13.88 -6.25
C SER A 117 32.37 -14.95 -7.34
N ASP A 118 31.22 -15.60 -7.40
CA ASP A 118 30.89 -16.63 -8.38
C ASP A 118 30.36 -16.05 -9.70
N GLY A 119 30.19 -14.74 -9.78
CA GLY A 119 29.72 -14.06 -10.98
C GLY A 119 28.21 -13.85 -11.08
N ASN A 120 27.47 -14.24 -10.07
CA ASN A 120 26.01 -14.06 -10.02
C ASN A 120 25.66 -12.66 -9.53
N LEU A 121 24.50 -12.16 -9.99
CA LEU A 121 23.93 -10.92 -9.48
C LEU A 121 23.08 -11.21 -8.25
N VAL A 122 23.39 -10.55 -7.15
CA VAL A 122 22.70 -10.69 -5.87
C VAL A 122 22.21 -9.33 -5.37
N ASN A 123 21.10 -9.33 -4.66
CA ASN A 123 20.60 -8.13 -3.98
C ASN A 123 21.25 -7.99 -2.59
N ARG A 124 20.90 -6.93 -1.86
CA ARG A 124 21.41 -6.70 -0.49
C ARG A 124 21.03 -7.80 0.50
N SER A 125 19.96 -8.53 0.24
CA SER A 125 19.52 -9.66 1.08
C SER A 125 20.19 -10.98 0.73
N GLY A 126 21.06 -11.01 -0.28
CA GLY A 126 21.77 -12.21 -0.72
C GLY A 126 20.95 -13.14 -1.62
N MET A 127 19.83 -12.67 -2.16
CA MET A 127 19.03 -13.42 -3.12
C MET A 127 19.58 -13.23 -4.53
N TYR A 128 19.58 -14.30 -5.32
CA TYR A 128 20.10 -14.31 -6.69
C TYR A 128 19.04 -13.81 -7.69
N LEU A 129 19.48 -13.00 -8.65
CA LEU A 129 18.63 -12.56 -9.75
C LEU A 129 18.40 -13.73 -10.73
N LEU A 130 17.13 -13.96 -11.05
CA LEU A 130 16.75 -14.91 -12.11
C LEU A 130 16.89 -14.24 -13.48
N GLY A 131 17.58 -14.90 -14.38
CA GLY A 131 17.76 -14.49 -15.76
C GLY A 131 16.76 -15.14 -16.71
#